data_e8dbeb620e819e1980d42b2b413947ba
#
_entry.id   e8dbeb620e819e1980d42b2b413947ba
#
_cell.length_a   1.000
_cell.length_b   1.000
_cell.length_c   1.000
_cell.angle_alpha   90.00
_cell.angle_beta   90.00
_cell.angle_gamma   90.00
#
_symmetry.space_group_name_H-M   'P 1'
#
loop_
_entity.id
_entity.type
_entity.pdbx_description
1 polymer ?
#
loop_
_entity_poly.entity_id
_entity_poly.type
_entity_poly.pdbx_seq_one_letter_code
_entity_poly.pdbx_strand_id
1 'polypeptide(L)'
;MSIDRLPPVGHVGVVVADMDRALEEIRQIFGIDGAGKVYDFTPMNVWAWGEKIPGCQIRIAMLDWTDSLKLEVLQPVFGEIEHKGFVDEVGGGMHHTAYYVKDYPAYRDFIVGQGGEIIFESETEDEKGYRRCCYARMPGTQMIVEVLEKAWLRN
;
A
#
# COMPACT_ATOMS: atom_id res chain seq x y z
N MET A 1 17.13 6.31 -18.50
CA MET A 1 15.79 6.31 -19.08
C MET A 1 14.87 7.18 -18.23
N SER A 2 14.22 8.15 -18.83
CA SER A 2 13.29 9.02 -18.09
C SER A 2 11.97 8.30 -17.86
N ILE A 3 11.41 8.47 -16.66
CA ILE A 3 10.07 7.97 -16.31
C ILE A 3 9.07 9.01 -16.80
N ASP A 4 8.11 8.58 -17.60
CA ASP A 4 7.06 9.45 -18.15
C ASP A 4 5.65 9.08 -17.65
N ARG A 5 5.51 7.92 -16.99
CA ARG A 5 4.25 7.43 -16.42
C ARG A 5 4.52 6.27 -15.46
N LEU A 6 3.52 5.97 -14.63
CA LEU A 6 3.53 4.75 -13.82
C LEU A 6 3.25 3.51 -14.68
N PRO A 7 3.73 2.33 -14.29
CA PRO A 7 3.34 1.08 -14.95
C PRO A 7 1.85 0.80 -14.71
N PRO A 8 1.27 -0.26 -15.31
CA PRO A 8 -0.10 -0.66 -15.02
C PRO A 8 -0.33 -0.91 -13.54
N VAL A 9 -1.56 -0.66 -13.06
CA VAL A 9 -1.93 -0.88 -11.67
C VAL A 9 -1.77 -2.36 -11.28
N GLY A 10 -1.13 -2.61 -10.15
CA GLY A 10 -0.91 -3.96 -9.63
C GLY A 10 -1.92 -4.40 -8.60
N HIS A 11 -2.36 -3.48 -7.72
CA HIS A 11 -3.44 -3.77 -6.78
C HIS A 11 -4.20 -2.51 -6.40
N VAL A 12 -5.40 -2.73 -5.89
CA VAL A 12 -6.21 -1.70 -5.23
C VAL A 12 -6.21 -2.01 -3.74
N GLY A 13 -5.90 -1.00 -2.92
CA GLY A 13 -5.88 -1.11 -1.47
C GLY A 13 -7.16 -0.62 -0.84
N VAL A 14 -7.69 -1.42 0.09
CA VAL A 14 -8.85 -1.08 0.92
C VAL A 14 -8.41 -1.11 2.38
N VAL A 15 -8.54 0.00 3.08
CA VAL A 15 -8.20 0.09 4.51
C VAL A 15 -9.47 -0.10 5.31
N VAL A 16 -9.42 -0.98 6.33
CA VAL A 16 -10.58 -1.41 7.08
C VAL A 16 -10.33 -1.31 8.59
N ALA A 17 -11.40 -1.18 9.36
CA ALA A 17 -11.33 -1.18 10.81
C ALA A 17 -11.24 -2.60 11.40
N ASP A 18 -11.79 -3.59 10.69
CA ASP A 18 -11.92 -4.97 11.16
C ASP A 18 -11.67 -5.93 10.00
N MET A 19 -10.52 -6.60 10.03
CA MET A 19 -10.09 -7.53 8.97
C MET A 19 -11.06 -8.70 8.80
N ASP A 20 -11.48 -9.33 9.88
CA ASP A 20 -12.31 -10.53 9.81
C ASP A 20 -13.67 -10.21 9.20
N ARG A 21 -14.28 -9.09 9.61
CA ARG A 21 -15.54 -8.62 9.05
C ARG A 21 -15.41 -8.25 7.57
N ALA A 22 -14.33 -7.60 7.21
CA ALA A 22 -14.05 -7.21 5.82
C ALA A 22 -13.89 -8.43 4.91
N LEU A 23 -13.13 -9.44 5.36
CA LEU A 23 -12.94 -10.67 4.59
C LEU A 23 -14.23 -11.46 4.41
N GLU A 24 -15.09 -11.49 5.43
CA GLU A 24 -16.39 -12.14 5.31
C GLU A 24 -17.31 -11.42 4.30
N GLU A 25 -17.33 -10.09 4.34
CA GLU A 25 -18.08 -9.29 3.36
C GLU A 25 -17.56 -9.52 1.93
N ILE A 26 -16.24 -9.52 1.73
CA ILE A 26 -15.60 -9.79 0.44
C ILE A 26 -15.97 -11.19 -0.07
N ARG A 27 -15.97 -12.18 0.82
CA ARG A 27 -16.36 -13.56 0.47
C ARG A 27 -17.81 -13.60 0.00
N GLN A 28 -18.71 -12.92 0.71
CA GLN A 28 -20.15 -12.93 0.40
C GLN A 28 -20.48 -12.17 -0.88
N ILE A 29 -19.82 -11.02 -1.11
CA ILE A 29 -20.11 -10.14 -2.26
C ILE A 29 -19.40 -10.59 -3.53
N PHE A 30 -18.12 -10.96 -3.40
CA PHE A 30 -17.26 -11.23 -4.57
C PHE A 30 -16.91 -12.72 -4.75
N GLY A 31 -17.25 -13.57 -3.80
CA GLY A 31 -16.89 -14.98 -3.85
C GLY A 31 -15.38 -15.24 -3.67
N ILE A 32 -14.65 -14.31 -3.08
CA ILE A 32 -13.20 -14.41 -2.87
C ILE A 32 -12.95 -14.86 -1.44
N ASP A 33 -12.26 -16.00 -1.27
CA ASP A 33 -11.90 -16.50 0.05
C ASP A 33 -10.53 -15.94 0.46
N GLY A 34 -10.54 -15.11 1.49
CA GLY A 34 -9.34 -14.52 2.08
C GLY A 34 -8.82 -15.24 3.32
N ALA A 35 -9.48 -16.34 3.73
CA ALA A 35 -9.04 -17.10 4.90
C ALA A 35 -7.63 -17.65 4.69
N GLY A 36 -6.76 -17.50 5.69
CA GLY A 36 -5.37 -17.92 5.61
C GLY A 36 -4.45 -17.02 4.79
N LYS A 37 -4.96 -15.92 4.27
CA LYS A 37 -4.16 -14.94 3.49
C LYS A 37 -3.67 -13.78 4.33
N VAL A 38 -4.05 -13.70 5.60
CA VAL A 38 -3.69 -12.59 6.49
C VAL A 38 -2.27 -12.76 7.01
N TYR A 39 -1.49 -11.68 6.96
CA TYR A 39 -0.17 -11.62 7.57
C TYR A 39 0.05 -10.25 8.21
N ASP A 40 1.00 -10.17 9.14
CA ASP A 40 1.36 -8.91 9.77
C ASP A 40 2.53 -8.28 9.04
N PHE A 41 2.41 -7.00 8.73
CA PHE A 41 3.45 -6.18 8.14
C PHE A 41 3.98 -5.23 9.20
N THR A 42 5.24 -5.42 9.57
CA THR A 42 5.95 -4.58 10.55
C THR A 42 7.24 -4.11 9.91
N PRO A 43 7.24 -2.92 9.26
CA PRO A 43 8.42 -2.44 8.56
C PRO A 43 9.60 -2.18 9.51
N MET A 44 10.82 -2.29 8.97
CA MET A 44 12.05 -2.01 9.69
C MET A 44 12.16 -0.51 10.03
N ASN A 45 11.81 0.35 9.08
CA ASN A 45 11.75 1.79 9.25
C ASN A 45 10.49 2.34 8.58
N VAL A 46 9.88 3.35 9.20
CA VAL A 46 8.67 3.98 8.70
C VAL A 46 8.68 5.49 8.95
N TRP A 47 8.15 6.22 7.96
CA TRP A 47 8.00 7.68 7.99
C TRP A 47 6.54 8.01 7.73
N ALA A 48 6.00 8.93 8.52
CA ALA A 48 4.65 9.47 8.35
C ALA A 48 4.77 10.96 8.06
N TRP A 49 4.24 11.39 6.93
CA TRP A 49 4.34 12.78 6.44
C TRP A 49 5.79 13.34 6.49
N GLY A 50 6.74 12.51 6.08
CA GLY A 50 8.15 12.88 6.01
C GLY A 50 8.93 12.76 7.31
N GLU A 51 8.29 12.44 8.43
CA GLU A 51 8.94 12.30 9.73
C GLU A 51 9.07 10.82 10.12
N LYS A 52 10.26 10.43 10.54
CA LYS A 52 10.49 9.07 11.02
C LYS A 52 9.75 8.85 12.34
N ILE A 53 8.98 7.77 12.42
CA ILE A 53 8.24 7.37 13.61
C ILE A 53 8.81 6.07 14.19
N PRO A 54 8.53 5.74 15.46
CA PRO A 54 9.10 4.56 16.11
C PRO A 54 8.75 3.23 15.44
N GLY A 55 7.57 3.14 14.81
CA GLY A 55 7.15 1.93 14.12
C GLY A 55 5.65 1.91 13.86
N CYS A 56 5.23 0.89 13.13
CA CYS A 56 3.82 0.60 12.91
C CYS A 56 3.63 -0.90 12.64
N GLN A 57 2.40 -1.34 12.71
CA GLN A 57 2.00 -2.67 12.26
C GLN A 57 0.67 -2.56 11.50
N ILE A 58 0.60 -3.24 10.36
CA ILE A 58 -0.58 -3.33 9.52
C ILE A 58 -0.85 -4.82 9.27
N ARG A 59 -2.07 -5.28 9.52
CA ARG A 59 -2.50 -6.59 9.08
C ARG A 59 -2.92 -6.48 7.62
N ILE A 60 -2.45 -7.40 6.79
CA ILE A 60 -2.66 -7.35 5.34
C ILE A 60 -3.19 -8.69 4.84
N ALA A 61 -4.18 -8.64 3.96
CA ALA A 61 -4.59 -9.78 3.15
C ALA A 61 -4.48 -9.38 1.67
N MET A 62 -3.67 -10.13 0.91
CA MET A 62 -3.52 -9.91 -0.53
C MET A 62 -4.33 -10.96 -1.28
N LEU A 63 -5.37 -10.53 -1.98
CA LEU A 63 -6.35 -11.39 -2.63
C LEU A 63 -6.27 -11.26 -4.15
N ASP A 64 -6.57 -12.32 -4.87
CA ASP A 64 -6.75 -12.27 -6.32
C ASP A 64 -8.17 -11.76 -6.62
N TRP A 65 -8.29 -10.59 -7.25
CA TRP A 65 -9.58 -10.00 -7.62
C TRP A 65 -9.95 -10.33 -9.04
N THR A 66 -9.03 -10.10 -9.97
CA THR A 66 -9.15 -10.48 -11.37
C THR A 66 -7.86 -11.21 -11.78
N ASP A 67 -7.78 -11.68 -13.01
CA ASP A 67 -6.59 -12.37 -13.53
C ASP A 67 -5.33 -11.48 -13.47
N SER A 68 -5.48 -10.16 -13.51
CA SER A 68 -4.36 -9.21 -13.55
C SER A 68 -4.34 -8.20 -12.41
N LEU A 69 -5.37 -8.18 -11.54
CA LEU A 69 -5.52 -7.17 -10.49
C LEU A 69 -5.74 -7.84 -9.15
N LYS A 70 -4.94 -7.45 -8.17
CA LYS A 70 -5.10 -7.89 -6.78
C LYS A 70 -5.91 -6.88 -5.98
N LEU A 71 -6.54 -7.37 -4.92
CA LEU A 71 -7.21 -6.58 -3.89
C LEU A 71 -6.42 -6.74 -2.60
N GLU A 72 -5.88 -5.64 -2.09
CA GLU A 72 -5.18 -5.64 -0.81
C GLU A 72 -6.10 -5.07 0.27
N VAL A 73 -6.30 -5.83 1.34
CA VAL A 73 -7.09 -5.40 2.50
C VAL A 73 -6.11 -5.12 3.63
N LEU A 74 -6.19 -3.92 4.22
CA LEU A 74 -5.25 -3.47 5.26
C LEU A 74 -6.01 -3.03 6.49
N GLN A 75 -5.60 -3.54 7.65
CA GLN A 75 -6.09 -3.09 8.95
C GLN A 75 -4.91 -2.52 9.75
N PRO A 76 -4.88 -1.20 10.02
CA PRO A 76 -3.83 -0.64 10.90
C PRO A 76 -4.00 -1.17 12.32
N VAL A 77 -2.90 -1.64 12.92
CA VAL A 77 -2.90 -2.22 14.27
C VAL A 77 -2.32 -1.23 15.28
N PHE A 78 -1.15 -0.68 15.00
CA PHE A 78 -0.56 0.40 15.80
C PHE A 78 0.33 1.30 14.93
N GLY A 79 0.65 2.48 15.44
CA GLY A 79 1.48 3.50 14.81
C GLY A 79 0.66 4.67 14.29
N GLU A 80 1.23 5.87 14.37
CA GLU A 80 0.59 7.11 13.92
C GLU A 80 0.84 7.30 12.42
N ILE A 81 0.19 6.47 11.62
CA ILE A 81 0.29 6.45 10.16
C ILE A 81 -1.01 6.93 9.52
N GLU A 82 -0.93 7.30 8.23
CA GLU A 82 -2.07 7.81 7.49
C GLU A 82 -3.23 6.80 7.43
N HIS A 83 -2.95 5.51 7.33
CA HIS A 83 -3.96 4.44 7.33
C HIS A 83 -4.86 4.50 8.56
N LYS A 84 -4.27 4.74 9.75
CA LYS A 84 -5.02 4.89 11.00
C LYS A 84 -5.91 6.12 10.96
N GLY A 85 -5.39 7.25 10.52
CA GLY A 85 -6.16 8.49 10.37
C GLY A 85 -7.33 8.31 9.41
N PHE A 86 -7.13 7.59 8.32
CA PHE A 86 -8.18 7.29 7.36
C PHE A 86 -9.33 6.48 7.99
N VAL A 87 -9.01 5.44 8.78
CA VAL A 87 -10.04 4.68 9.51
C VAL A 87 -10.76 5.56 10.52
N ASP A 88 -10.01 6.37 11.28
CA ASP A 88 -10.58 7.24 12.31
C ASP A 88 -11.52 8.30 11.72
N GLU A 89 -11.20 8.85 10.55
CA GLU A 89 -11.98 9.92 9.93
C GLU A 89 -13.19 9.40 9.16
N VAL A 90 -13.01 8.34 8.33
CA VAL A 90 -14.05 7.91 7.39
C VAL A 90 -14.51 6.46 7.61
N GLY A 91 -13.95 5.76 8.56
CA GLY A 91 -14.36 4.39 8.90
C GLY A 91 -13.77 3.31 8.01
N GLY A 92 -12.98 3.67 7.02
CA GLY A 92 -12.40 2.74 6.04
C GLY A 92 -12.96 2.92 4.64
N GLY A 93 -12.49 2.11 3.71
CA GLY A 93 -12.90 2.12 2.31
C GLY A 93 -11.73 2.05 1.34
N MET A 94 -11.98 2.30 0.06
CA MET A 94 -10.93 2.37 -0.96
C MET A 94 -9.91 3.43 -0.57
N HIS A 95 -8.64 3.09 -0.67
CA HIS A 95 -7.58 3.92 -0.13
C HIS A 95 -6.52 4.28 -1.17
N HIS A 96 -5.99 3.30 -1.89
CA HIS A 96 -4.91 3.56 -2.83
C HIS A 96 -4.92 2.61 -4.02
N THR A 97 -4.17 2.99 -5.04
CA THR A 97 -3.78 2.12 -6.15
C THR A 97 -2.27 1.93 -6.09
N ALA A 98 -1.78 0.73 -6.35
CA ALA A 98 -0.37 0.39 -6.22
C ALA A 98 0.27 0.02 -7.56
N TYR A 99 1.53 0.39 -7.69
CA TYR A 99 2.32 0.24 -8.90
C TYR A 99 3.64 -0.42 -8.54
N TYR A 100 3.88 -1.61 -9.10
CA TYR A 100 5.08 -2.39 -8.80
C TYR A 100 6.21 -1.96 -9.70
N VAL A 101 7.31 -1.53 -9.10
CA VAL A 101 8.44 -0.95 -9.83
C VAL A 101 9.74 -1.65 -9.46
N LYS A 102 10.68 -1.58 -10.37
CA LYS A 102 12.04 -2.06 -10.16
C LYS A 102 12.96 -0.95 -9.67
N ASP A 103 12.87 0.22 -10.27
CA ASP A 103 13.65 1.40 -9.91
C ASP A 103 12.85 2.32 -9.01
N TYR A 104 12.78 1.95 -7.73
CA TYR A 104 12.00 2.70 -6.74
C TYR A 104 12.42 4.18 -6.66
N PRO A 105 13.72 4.54 -6.55
CA PRO A 105 14.07 5.95 -6.44
C PRO A 105 13.59 6.79 -7.64
N ALA A 106 13.72 6.27 -8.86
CA ALA A 106 13.30 7.00 -10.05
C ALA A 106 11.79 7.25 -10.09
N TYR A 107 10.99 6.24 -9.73
CA TYR A 107 9.53 6.38 -9.70
C TYR A 107 9.05 7.28 -8.56
N ARG A 108 9.70 7.19 -7.38
CA ARG A 108 9.42 8.09 -6.28
C ARG A 108 9.69 9.55 -6.67
N ASP A 109 10.84 9.80 -7.27
CA ASP A 109 11.20 11.15 -7.72
C ASP A 109 10.24 11.66 -8.80
N PHE A 110 9.81 10.78 -9.69
CA PHE A 110 8.81 11.10 -10.71
C PHE A 110 7.49 11.58 -10.06
N ILE A 111 6.96 10.82 -9.10
CA ILE A 111 5.71 11.17 -8.41
C ILE A 111 5.83 12.49 -7.65
N VAL A 112 6.94 12.70 -6.95
CA VAL A 112 7.21 13.97 -6.24
C VAL A 112 7.32 15.12 -7.23
N GLY A 113 7.99 14.91 -8.37
CA GLY A 113 8.10 15.89 -9.44
C GLY A 113 6.77 16.28 -10.07
N GLN A 114 5.76 15.40 -10.01
CA GLN A 114 4.39 15.68 -10.46
C GLN A 114 3.53 16.35 -9.37
N GLY A 115 4.13 16.74 -8.24
CA GLY A 115 3.45 17.42 -7.14
C GLY A 115 2.90 16.48 -6.08
N GLY A 116 3.23 15.20 -6.12
CA GLY A 116 2.78 14.24 -5.12
C GLY A 116 3.34 14.55 -3.73
N GLU A 117 2.46 14.56 -2.72
CA GLU A 117 2.84 14.69 -1.32
C GLU A 117 3.03 13.29 -0.72
N ILE A 118 4.24 12.99 -0.25
CA ILE A 118 4.53 11.72 0.40
C ILE A 118 3.90 11.71 1.79
N ILE A 119 2.93 10.82 2.00
CA ILE A 119 2.19 10.70 3.27
C ILE A 119 2.63 9.51 4.10
N PHE A 120 3.29 8.54 3.48
CA PHE A 120 3.81 7.34 4.15
C PHE A 120 4.98 6.78 3.36
N GLU A 121 6.02 6.34 4.05
CA GLU A 121 7.12 5.58 3.46
C GLU A 121 7.53 4.48 4.42
N SER A 122 7.96 3.36 3.87
CA SER A 122 8.54 2.29 4.65
C SER A 122 9.68 1.60 3.91
N GLU A 123 10.57 1.01 4.70
CA GLU A 123 11.56 0.05 4.21
C GLU A 123 11.51 -1.19 5.09
N THR A 124 11.66 -2.33 4.44
CA THR A 124 11.58 -3.64 5.07
C THR A 124 12.68 -4.52 4.51
N GLU A 125 13.29 -5.31 5.36
CA GLU A 125 14.22 -6.36 4.95
C GLU A 125 13.86 -7.65 5.67
N ASP A 126 13.57 -8.67 4.91
CA ASP A 126 13.23 -9.99 5.40
C ASP A 126 13.76 -11.06 4.43
N GLU A 127 13.34 -12.30 4.58
CA GLU A 127 13.74 -13.42 3.71
C GLU A 127 13.43 -13.19 2.24
N LYS A 128 12.47 -12.30 1.93
CA LYS A 128 12.12 -11.90 0.55
C LYS A 128 13.01 -10.77 0.02
N GLY A 129 13.93 -10.27 0.83
CA GLY A 129 14.86 -9.21 0.48
C GLY A 129 14.44 -7.83 0.97
N TYR A 130 15.24 -6.83 0.58
CA TYR A 130 15.01 -5.43 0.91
C TYR A 130 13.98 -4.82 -0.03
N ARG A 131 13.01 -4.13 0.54
CA ARG A 131 11.92 -3.49 -0.20
C ARG A 131 11.58 -2.13 0.38
N ARG A 132 11.19 -1.22 -0.49
CA ARG A 132 10.70 0.11 -0.11
C ARG A 132 9.34 0.35 -0.72
N CYS A 133 8.54 1.16 -0.05
CA CYS A 133 7.33 1.71 -0.65
C CYS A 133 7.08 3.13 -0.17
N CYS A 134 6.36 3.89 -0.97
CA CYS A 134 5.82 5.18 -0.55
C CYS A 134 4.37 5.32 -1.03
N TYR A 135 3.61 6.10 -0.28
CA TYR A 135 2.26 6.51 -0.62
C TYR A 135 2.29 8.02 -0.84
N ALA A 136 1.82 8.46 -1.99
CA ALA A 136 1.78 9.88 -2.35
C ALA A 136 0.35 10.29 -2.71
N ARG A 137 -0.11 11.40 -2.16
CA ARG A 137 -1.37 12.03 -2.53
C ARG A 137 -1.14 12.98 -3.70
N MET A 138 -1.84 12.76 -4.78
CA MET A 138 -1.72 13.59 -5.99
C MET A 138 -2.62 14.83 -5.88
N PRO A 139 -2.11 16.02 -6.27
CA PRO A 139 -2.83 17.27 -6.00
C PRO A 139 -4.09 17.49 -6.84
N GLY A 140 -4.15 16.96 -8.06
CA GLY A 140 -5.27 17.17 -8.96
C GLY A 140 -6.46 16.23 -8.72
N THR A 141 -6.16 14.96 -8.44
CA THR A 141 -7.18 13.90 -8.29
C THR A 141 -7.46 13.56 -6.83
N GLN A 142 -6.56 13.92 -5.92
CA GLN A 142 -6.54 13.45 -4.52
C GLN A 142 -6.38 11.93 -4.41
N MET A 143 -6.03 11.27 -5.51
CA MET A 143 -5.70 9.84 -5.47
C MET A 143 -4.44 9.61 -4.65
N ILE A 144 -4.45 8.55 -3.85
CA ILE A 144 -3.25 8.05 -3.20
C ILE A 144 -2.66 6.97 -4.10
N VAL A 145 -1.43 7.18 -4.54
CA VAL A 145 -0.68 6.20 -5.34
C VAL A 145 0.42 5.59 -4.50
N GLU A 146 0.52 4.27 -4.50
CA GLU A 146 1.61 3.55 -3.86
C GLU A 146 2.64 3.13 -4.91
N VAL A 147 3.88 3.50 -4.71
CA VAL A 147 5.02 2.98 -5.47
C VAL A 147 5.68 1.92 -4.61
N LEU A 148 5.67 0.68 -5.08
CA LEU A 148 6.13 -0.49 -4.33
C LEU A 148 7.26 -1.20 -5.07
N GLU A 149 8.43 -1.30 -4.42
CA GLU A 149 9.60 -1.96 -4.97
C GLU A 149 9.41 -3.48 -4.98
N LYS A 150 9.63 -4.08 -6.14
CA LYS A 150 9.56 -5.53 -6.34
C LYS A 150 10.89 -6.05 -6.88
N ALA A 151 11.67 -6.68 -6.02
CA ALA A 151 13.01 -7.17 -6.36
C ALA A 151 12.99 -8.20 -7.50
N TRP A 152 11.94 -9.01 -7.59
CA TRP A 152 11.80 -10.03 -8.64
C TRP A 152 11.46 -9.47 -10.02
N LEU A 153 11.15 -8.18 -10.13
CA LEU A 153 11.03 -7.53 -11.44
C LEU A 153 12.38 -7.24 -12.09
N ARG A 154 13.47 -7.55 -11.40
CA ARG A 154 14.80 -7.46 -11.99
C ARG A 154 14.95 -8.51 -13.08
N ASN A 155 15.35 -8.05 -14.22
CA ASN A 155 15.73 -8.94 -15.33
C ASN A 155 17.11 -9.51 -15.09
#